data_750933e34a7666827e67531bd3415093
#
_entry.id   750933e34a7666827e67531bd3415093
#
_cell.length_a   1.000
_cell.length_b   1.000
_cell.length_c   1.000
_cell.angle_alpha   90.00
_cell.angle_beta   90.00
_cell.angle_gamma   90.00
#
_symmetry.space_group_name_H-M   'P 1'
#
loop_
_entity.id
_entity.type
_entity.pdbx_description
1 polymer ?
#
loop_
_entity_poly.entity_id
_entity_poly.type
_entity_poly.pdbx_seq_one_letter_code
_entity_poly.pdbx_strand_id
1 'polypeptide(L)'
;MKISTKGRYGVRILVDLATHDPAKPRLIRDIAQSQQISEKYISRLVIDLRRAGFVRSVRGVNGGFHLAKNPEEITLLEILETTEGPLSVVECVRAPEKCRRRALCPAHDIWRRLNDGIRDLTREITLLDILNAYRKQNAENGIDDYCI
;
A
#
# COMPACT_ATOMS: atom_id res chain seq x y z
N MET A 1 4.94 -16.02 3.72
CA MET A 1 4.51 -14.60 3.55
C MET A 1 3.01 -14.56 3.38
N LYS A 2 2.32 -13.66 4.04
CA LYS A 2 0.88 -13.42 3.88
C LYS A 2 0.68 -11.90 3.95
N ILE A 3 0.10 -11.31 2.91
CA ILE A 3 -0.28 -9.91 2.94
C ILE A 3 -1.52 -9.78 3.83
N SER A 4 -1.40 -9.04 4.92
CA SER A 4 -2.47 -8.87 5.90
C SER A 4 -3.56 -7.90 5.41
N THR A 5 -4.58 -7.73 6.22
CA THR A 5 -5.61 -6.71 6.00
C THR A 5 -5.02 -5.30 5.96
N LYS A 6 -3.95 -5.02 6.73
CA LYS A 6 -3.27 -3.72 6.72
C LYS A 6 -2.69 -3.38 5.36
N GLY A 7 -1.91 -4.28 4.76
CA GLY A 7 -1.31 -4.09 3.44
C GLY A 7 -2.37 -3.87 2.37
N ARG A 8 -3.38 -4.75 2.33
CA ARG A 8 -4.49 -4.64 1.37
C ARG A 8 -5.27 -3.34 1.50
N TYR A 9 -5.57 -2.90 2.71
CA TYR A 9 -6.31 -1.67 2.96
C TYR A 9 -5.44 -0.43 2.75
N GLY A 10 -4.14 -0.50 3.02
CA GLY A 10 -3.20 0.56 2.68
C GLY A 10 -3.22 0.90 1.19
N VAL A 11 -3.16 -0.13 0.33
CA VAL A 11 -3.29 0.03 -1.12
C VAL A 11 -4.65 0.66 -1.48
N ARG A 12 -5.77 0.15 -0.93
CA ARG A 12 -7.12 0.65 -1.24
C ARG A 12 -7.30 2.11 -0.84
N ILE A 13 -6.76 2.55 0.31
CA ILE A 13 -6.81 3.94 0.74
C ILE A 13 -6.04 4.85 -0.23
N LEU A 14 -4.85 4.43 -0.68
CA LEU A 14 -4.06 5.21 -1.62
C LEU A 14 -4.71 5.28 -3.00
N VAL A 15 -5.35 4.21 -3.46
CA VAL A 15 -6.17 4.21 -4.69
C VAL A 15 -7.35 5.18 -4.56
N ASP A 16 -8.09 5.16 -3.45
CA ASP A 16 -9.20 6.09 -3.20
C ASP A 16 -8.73 7.55 -3.26
N LEU A 17 -7.62 7.87 -2.59
CA LEU A 17 -7.05 9.21 -2.61
C LEU A 17 -6.57 9.64 -4.00
N ALA A 18 -6.04 8.72 -4.79
CA ALA A 18 -5.49 9.00 -6.11
C ALA A 18 -6.56 9.11 -7.21
N THR A 19 -7.72 8.50 -7.00
CA THR A 19 -8.86 8.59 -7.94
C THR A 19 -9.76 9.79 -7.65
N HIS A 20 -9.61 10.41 -6.48
CA HIS A 20 -10.40 11.58 -6.10
C HIS A 20 -9.79 12.88 -6.64
N ASP A 21 -10.65 13.90 -6.81
CA ASP A 21 -10.24 15.24 -7.27
C ASP A 21 -9.08 15.79 -6.42
N PRO A 22 -7.89 16.02 -6.99
CA PRO A 22 -6.72 16.48 -6.24
C PRO A 22 -6.91 17.87 -5.63
N ALA A 23 -7.90 18.66 -6.09
CA ALA A 23 -8.23 19.96 -5.51
C ALA A 23 -9.04 19.86 -4.22
N LYS A 24 -9.69 18.71 -3.96
CA LYS A 24 -10.56 18.51 -2.80
C LYS A 24 -9.96 17.50 -1.82
N PRO A 25 -9.77 17.86 -0.53
CA PRO A 25 -9.35 16.91 0.47
C PRO A 25 -10.40 15.81 0.69
N ARG A 26 -9.95 14.58 0.85
CA ARG A 26 -10.82 13.43 1.14
C ARG A 26 -10.96 13.22 2.64
N LEU A 27 -12.18 13.18 3.15
CA LEU A 27 -12.43 12.93 4.57
C LEU A 27 -12.32 11.42 4.90
N ILE A 28 -11.94 11.10 6.12
CA ILE A 28 -11.87 9.70 6.59
C ILE A 28 -13.20 8.98 6.43
N ARG A 29 -14.33 9.63 6.75
CA ARG A 29 -15.67 9.05 6.60
C ARG A 29 -15.98 8.70 5.15
N ASP A 30 -15.55 9.52 4.20
CA ASP A 30 -15.83 9.31 2.78
C ASP A 30 -15.01 8.14 2.23
N ILE A 31 -13.72 8.03 2.66
CA ILE A 31 -12.88 6.86 2.36
C ILE A 31 -13.49 5.60 3.02
N ALA A 32 -13.97 5.71 4.25
CA ALA A 32 -14.60 4.61 4.98
C ALA A 32 -15.83 4.08 4.25
N GLN A 33 -16.67 4.97 3.77
CA GLN A 33 -17.87 4.64 3.03
C GLN A 33 -17.54 4.02 1.67
N SER A 34 -16.67 4.64 0.88
CA SER A 34 -16.29 4.15 -0.46
C SER A 34 -15.59 2.80 -0.40
N GLN A 35 -14.72 2.61 0.58
CA GLN A 35 -13.93 1.39 0.73
C GLN A 35 -14.57 0.31 1.62
N GLN A 36 -15.70 0.60 2.26
CA GLN A 36 -16.38 -0.28 3.22
C GLN A 36 -15.43 -0.77 4.34
N ILE A 37 -14.66 0.17 4.89
CA ILE A 37 -13.70 -0.04 5.98
C ILE A 37 -14.10 0.89 7.13
N SER A 38 -13.97 0.45 8.39
CA SER A 38 -14.30 1.31 9.53
C SER A 38 -13.40 2.54 9.60
N GLU A 39 -13.97 3.71 9.94
CA GLU A 39 -13.23 4.96 10.11
C GLU A 39 -12.07 4.83 11.11
N LYS A 40 -12.29 4.08 12.19
CA LYS A 40 -11.25 3.81 13.20
C LYS A 40 -10.04 3.10 12.60
N TYR A 41 -10.27 2.16 11.66
CA TYR A 41 -9.19 1.42 11.02
C TYR A 41 -8.44 2.31 10.01
N ILE A 42 -9.18 3.08 9.19
CA ILE A 42 -8.60 4.04 8.25
C ILE A 42 -7.78 5.08 8.97
N SER A 43 -8.29 5.65 10.06
CA SER A 43 -7.58 6.65 10.86
C SER A 43 -6.20 6.16 11.33
N ARG A 44 -6.08 4.88 11.69
CA ARG A 44 -4.80 4.27 12.08
C ARG A 44 -3.85 4.13 10.89
N LEU A 45 -4.35 3.59 9.77
CA LEU A 45 -3.52 3.39 8.58
C LEU A 45 -3.05 4.69 7.96
N VAL A 46 -3.91 5.71 7.91
CA VAL A 46 -3.56 7.04 7.39
C VAL A 46 -2.41 7.68 8.19
N ILE A 47 -2.29 7.41 9.50
CA ILE A 47 -1.14 7.87 10.29
C ILE A 47 0.16 7.27 9.76
N ASP A 48 0.18 5.97 9.51
CA ASP A 48 1.37 5.27 9.01
C ASP A 48 1.72 5.71 7.58
N LEU A 49 0.72 5.81 6.70
CA LEU A 49 0.87 6.30 5.33
C LEU A 49 1.37 7.76 5.27
N ARG A 50 0.91 8.61 6.22
CA ARG A 50 1.38 9.99 6.34
C ARG A 50 2.82 10.06 6.83
N ARG A 51 3.21 9.24 7.81
CA ARG A 51 4.61 9.15 8.30
C ARG A 51 5.56 8.71 7.19
N ALA A 52 5.11 7.82 6.31
CA ALA A 52 5.87 7.39 5.13
C ALA A 52 5.89 8.43 4.00
N GLY A 53 5.15 9.54 4.13
CA GLY A 53 5.12 10.60 3.14
C GLY A 53 4.24 10.32 1.92
N PHE A 54 3.38 9.30 1.95
CA PHE A 54 2.44 9.02 0.85
C PHE A 54 1.19 9.90 0.91
N VAL A 55 0.83 10.34 2.11
CA VAL A 55 -0.38 11.12 2.39
C VAL A 55 -0.03 12.40 3.13
N ARG A 56 -0.67 13.50 2.76
CA ARG A 56 -0.63 14.77 3.48
C ARG A 56 -2.02 15.13 4.01
N SER A 57 -2.06 15.82 5.15
CA SER A 57 -3.30 16.32 5.74
C SER A 57 -3.44 17.83 5.53
N VAL A 58 -4.67 18.28 5.29
CA VAL A 58 -5.06 19.69 5.25
C VAL A 58 -5.97 19.95 6.45
N ARG A 59 -5.68 21.00 7.21
CA ARG A 59 -6.47 21.42 8.39
C ARG A 59 -7.59 22.37 7.99
N GLY A 60 -8.60 22.47 8.82
CA GLY A 60 -9.71 23.43 8.67
C GLY A 60 -11.05 22.77 8.37
N VAL A 61 -12.08 23.59 8.17
CA VAL A 61 -13.48 23.15 7.91
C VAL A 61 -13.56 22.29 6.64
N ASN A 62 -12.77 22.65 5.62
CA ASN A 62 -12.64 21.89 4.38
C ASN A 62 -11.35 21.04 4.37
N GLY A 63 -10.92 20.58 5.54
CA GLY A 63 -9.75 19.76 5.70
C GLY A 63 -9.96 18.31 5.27
N GLY A 64 -8.89 17.52 5.31
CA GLY A 64 -8.91 16.09 4.95
C GLY A 64 -7.54 15.61 4.51
N PHE A 65 -7.51 14.64 3.64
CA PHE A 65 -6.30 13.98 3.19
C PHE A 65 -6.16 14.02 1.67
N HIS A 66 -4.91 14.14 1.21
CA HIS A 66 -4.53 14.04 -0.19
C HIS A 66 -3.38 13.08 -0.36
N LEU A 67 -3.21 12.57 -1.55
CA LEU A 67 -1.96 11.95 -1.95
C LEU A 67 -0.85 13.01 -1.94
N ALA A 68 0.33 12.67 -1.38
CA ALA A 68 1.45 13.61 -1.22
C ALA A 68 2.52 13.47 -2.30
N LYS A 69 2.51 12.36 -3.04
CA LYS A 69 3.46 12.02 -4.11
C LYS A 69 2.70 11.64 -5.38
N ASN A 70 3.37 11.71 -6.52
CA ASN A 70 2.81 11.17 -7.76
C ASN A 70 2.65 9.64 -7.64
N PRO A 71 1.58 9.06 -8.19
CA PRO A 71 1.37 7.61 -8.14
C PRO A 71 2.52 6.78 -8.71
N GLU A 72 3.27 7.31 -9.67
CA GLU A 72 4.46 6.68 -10.25
C GLU A 72 5.62 6.54 -9.27
N GLU A 73 5.67 7.42 -8.25
CA GLU A 73 6.74 7.47 -7.25
C GLU A 73 6.45 6.59 -6.02
N ILE A 74 5.29 5.94 -5.97
CA ILE A 74 4.88 5.09 -4.85
C ILE A 74 4.86 3.65 -5.32
N THR A 75 5.78 2.83 -4.82
CA THR A 75 5.85 1.40 -5.16
C THR A 75 4.99 0.54 -4.24
N LEU A 76 4.53 -0.60 -4.75
CA LEU A 76 3.83 -1.59 -3.93
C LEU A 76 4.70 -2.09 -2.77
N LEU A 77 6.02 -2.22 -2.99
CA LEU A 77 6.96 -2.59 -1.94
C LEU A 77 6.92 -1.61 -0.77
N GLU A 78 7.02 -0.30 -1.06
CA GLU A 78 7.00 0.74 -0.02
C GLU A 78 5.68 0.77 0.74
N ILE A 79 4.55 0.57 0.06
CA ILE A 79 3.22 0.49 0.70
C ILE A 79 3.17 -0.70 1.66
N LEU A 80 3.62 -1.87 1.20
CA LEU A 80 3.62 -3.09 2.03
C LEU A 80 4.58 -2.96 3.20
N GLU A 81 5.80 -2.46 3.01
CA GLU A 81 6.76 -2.27 4.10
C GLU A 81 6.32 -1.23 5.11
N THR A 82 5.59 -0.20 4.70
CA THR A 82 4.99 0.79 5.60
C THR A 82 3.91 0.18 6.48
N THR A 83 3.10 -0.73 5.94
CA THR A 83 1.92 -1.27 6.63
C THR A 83 2.21 -2.57 7.40
N GLU A 84 3.14 -3.39 6.90
CA GLU A 84 3.45 -4.74 7.43
C GLU A 84 4.80 -4.80 8.14
N GLY A 85 5.68 -3.85 7.89
CA GLY A 85 7.10 -3.96 8.19
C GLY A 85 7.89 -4.64 7.05
N PRO A 86 9.19 -4.91 7.25
CA PRO A 86 10.06 -5.45 6.20
C PRO A 86 9.51 -6.69 5.54
N LEU A 87 9.35 -6.64 4.22
CA LEU A 87 8.79 -7.75 3.43
C LEU A 87 9.78 -8.91 3.38
N SER A 88 9.40 -10.05 3.95
CA SER A 88 10.22 -11.25 3.95
C SER A 88 9.39 -12.53 3.92
N VAL A 89 9.86 -13.51 3.17
CA VAL A 89 9.20 -14.81 3.02
C VAL A 89 9.41 -15.72 4.23
N VAL A 90 10.58 -15.62 4.89
CA VAL A 90 10.95 -16.40 6.07
C VAL A 90 11.81 -15.57 7.02
N GLU A 91 11.73 -15.90 8.31
CA GLU A 91 12.46 -15.17 9.35
C GLU A 91 13.99 -15.21 9.18
N CYS A 92 14.56 -16.34 8.73
CA CYS A 92 16.01 -16.48 8.57
C CYS A 92 16.59 -15.65 7.39
N VAL A 93 15.76 -15.13 6.49
CA VAL A 93 16.16 -14.15 5.49
C VAL A 93 16.04 -12.74 6.05
N ARG A 94 15.01 -12.49 6.87
CA ARG A 94 14.78 -11.19 7.51
C ARG A 94 15.83 -10.87 8.58
N ALA A 95 16.18 -11.85 9.40
CA ALA A 95 17.11 -11.73 10.51
C ALA A 95 18.12 -12.89 10.48
N PRO A 96 19.08 -12.83 9.53
CA PRO A 96 20.03 -13.94 9.31
C PRO A 96 20.89 -14.29 10.53
N GLU A 97 21.16 -13.31 11.37
CA GLU A 97 21.93 -13.45 12.61
C GLU A 97 21.25 -14.35 13.65
N LYS A 98 19.93 -14.49 13.59
CA LYS A 98 19.16 -15.36 14.49
C LYS A 98 19.16 -16.82 14.09
N CYS A 99 19.58 -17.13 12.86
CA CYS A 99 19.58 -18.50 12.35
C CYS A 99 20.93 -19.20 12.56
N ARG A 100 21.02 -20.04 13.59
CA ARG A 100 22.23 -20.81 13.91
C ARG A 100 22.68 -21.77 12.79
N ARG A 101 21.77 -22.19 11.93
CA ARG A 101 22.04 -23.15 10.84
C ARG A 101 22.29 -22.50 9.49
N ARG A 102 22.33 -21.17 9.41
CA ARG A 102 22.43 -20.43 8.15
C ARG A 102 23.55 -20.92 7.24
N ALA A 103 24.75 -21.11 7.81
CA ALA A 103 25.92 -21.51 7.04
C ALA A 103 25.85 -22.95 6.47
N LEU A 104 25.03 -23.80 7.05
CA LEU A 104 24.86 -25.22 6.68
C LEU A 104 23.47 -25.52 6.08
N CYS A 105 22.66 -24.51 5.90
CA CYS A 105 21.28 -24.69 5.43
C CYS A 105 21.22 -24.71 3.89
N PRO A 106 20.91 -25.84 3.26
CA PRO A 106 20.87 -25.94 1.81
C PRO A 106 19.74 -25.10 1.18
N ALA A 107 18.71 -24.77 1.96
CA ALA A 107 17.56 -23.99 1.49
C ALA A 107 17.73 -22.47 1.67
N HIS A 108 18.71 -21.98 2.44
CA HIS A 108 18.85 -20.56 2.76
C HIS A 108 18.96 -19.68 1.50
N ASP A 109 19.78 -20.09 0.53
CA ASP A 109 19.97 -19.32 -0.71
C ASP A 109 18.72 -19.35 -1.60
N ILE A 110 17.96 -20.43 -1.56
CA ILE A 110 16.69 -20.54 -2.30
C ILE A 110 15.66 -19.56 -1.71
N TRP A 111 15.56 -19.49 -0.38
CA TRP A 111 14.67 -18.53 0.28
C TRP A 111 15.09 -17.09 0.05
N ARG A 112 16.39 -16.82 0.03
CA ARG A 112 16.91 -15.48 -0.29
C ARG A 112 16.52 -15.08 -1.71
N ARG A 113 16.79 -15.93 -2.71
CA ARG A 113 16.43 -15.68 -4.11
C ARG A 113 14.92 -15.46 -4.30
N LEU A 114 14.08 -16.26 -3.65
CA LEU A 114 12.63 -16.09 -3.68
C LEU A 114 12.24 -14.73 -3.07
N ASN A 115 12.82 -14.38 -1.92
CA ASN A 115 12.58 -13.11 -1.26
C ASN A 115 12.97 -11.92 -2.14
N ASP A 116 14.16 -11.97 -2.74
CA ASP A 116 14.66 -10.91 -3.61
C ASP A 116 13.77 -10.76 -4.84
N GLY A 117 13.37 -11.85 -5.48
CA GLY A 117 12.43 -11.81 -6.62
C GLY A 117 11.06 -11.20 -6.27
N ILE A 118 10.51 -11.50 -5.09
CA ILE A 118 9.27 -10.89 -4.62
C ILE A 118 9.45 -9.39 -4.37
N ARG A 119 10.57 -8.99 -3.76
CA ARG A 119 10.88 -7.58 -3.50
C ARG A 119 11.08 -6.81 -4.80
N ASP A 120 11.78 -7.38 -5.76
CA ASP A 120 12.00 -6.75 -7.07
C ASP A 120 10.69 -6.57 -7.81
N LEU A 121 9.85 -7.61 -7.91
CA LEU A 121 8.53 -7.53 -8.52
C LEU A 121 7.67 -6.45 -7.83
N THR A 122 7.63 -6.42 -6.50
CA THR A 122 6.82 -5.43 -5.77
C THR A 122 7.38 -4.01 -5.86
N ARG A 123 8.67 -3.85 -6.15
CA ARG A 123 9.31 -2.55 -6.41
C ARG A 123 8.98 -2.02 -7.81
N GLU A 124 8.84 -2.90 -8.79
CA GLU A 124 8.45 -2.53 -10.16
C GLU A 124 6.99 -2.10 -10.28
N ILE A 125 6.11 -2.65 -9.44
CA ILE A 125 4.68 -2.28 -9.44
C ILE A 125 4.51 -0.95 -8.72
N THR A 126 3.96 0.04 -9.42
CA THR A 126 3.66 1.37 -8.86
C THR A 126 2.17 1.51 -8.50
N LEU A 127 1.84 2.54 -7.73
CA LEU A 127 0.44 2.91 -7.49
C LEU A 127 -0.26 3.29 -8.80
N LEU A 128 0.47 3.85 -9.79
CA LEU A 128 -0.09 4.15 -11.10
C LEU A 128 -0.52 2.87 -11.83
N ASP A 129 0.27 1.80 -11.78
CA ASP A 129 -0.10 0.53 -12.39
C ASP A 129 -1.38 -0.04 -11.78
N ILE A 130 -1.51 0.07 -10.44
CA ILE A 130 -2.71 -0.35 -9.72
C ILE A 130 -3.92 0.51 -10.12
N LEU A 131 -3.75 1.82 -10.28
CA LEU A 131 -4.80 2.73 -10.75
C LEU A 131 -5.25 2.40 -12.18
N ASN A 132 -4.31 2.11 -13.06
CA ASN A 132 -4.61 1.73 -14.44
C ASN A 132 -5.41 0.41 -14.50
N ALA A 133 -5.02 -0.57 -13.68
CA ALA A 133 -5.77 -1.81 -13.54
C ALA A 133 -7.19 -1.58 -12.99
N TYR A 134 -7.33 -0.71 -11.98
CA TYR A 134 -8.62 -0.32 -11.40
C TYR A 134 -9.54 0.36 -12.43
N ARG A 135 -9.02 1.33 -13.20
CA ARG A 135 -9.78 2.03 -14.25
C ARG A 135 -10.24 1.08 -15.34
N LYS A 136 -9.36 0.17 -15.78
CA LYS A 136 -9.72 -0.85 -16.77
C LYS A 136 -10.85 -1.75 -16.26
N GLN A 137 -10.77 -2.21 -15.02
CA GLN A 137 -11.80 -3.06 -14.42
C GLN A 137 -13.15 -2.33 -14.30
N ASN A 138 -13.16 -1.05 -13.95
CA ASN A 138 -14.38 -0.25 -13.88
C ASN A 138 -15.03 -0.08 -15.26
N ALA A 139 -14.24 0.23 -16.29
CA ALA A 139 -14.72 0.34 -17.65
C ALA A 139 -15.34 -0.97 -18.16
N GLU A 140 -14.71 -2.11 -17.88
CA GLU A 140 -15.23 -3.44 -18.26
C GLU A 140 -16.54 -3.80 -17.53
N ASN A 141 -16.74 -3.30 -16.31
CA ASN A 141 -17.96 -3.53 -15.52
C ASN A 141 -19.06 -2.49 -15.73
N GLY A 142 -18.86 -1.54 -16.66
CA GLY A 142 -19.84 -0.46 -16.92
C GLY A 142 -20.05 0.49 -15.74
N ILE A 143 -19.09 0.53 -14.81
CA ILE A 143 -19.06 1.47 -13.71
C ILE A 143 -18.38 2.71 -14.26
N ASP A 144 -19.18 3.69 -14.70
CA ASP A 144 -18.65 4.99 -15.06
C ASP A 144 -17.93 5.57 -13.83
N ASP A 145 -16.70 6.08 -14.05
CA ASP A 145 -15.87 6.74 -13.03
C ASP A 145 -16.52 8.11 -12.69
N TYR A 146 -17.73 8.08 -12.16
CA TYR A 146 -18.34 9.28 -11.58
C TYR A 146 -17.65 9.52 -10.24
N CYS A 147 -16.71 10.45 -10.23
CA CYS A 147 -16.29 11.14 -9.03
C CYS A 147 -17.54 11.74 -8.35
N ILE A 148 -18.03 11.04 -7.35
CA ILE A 148 -19.02 11.61 -6.44
C ILE A 148 -18.28 12.39 -5.35
#